data_413a878248006f198b26c307992860f7
#
_entry.id   413a878248006f198b26c307992860f7
#
_cell.length_a   1.000
_cell.length_b   1.000
_cell.length_c   1.000
_cell.angle_alpha   90.00
_cell.angle_beta   90.00
_cell.angle_gamma   90.00
#
_symmetry.space_group_name_H-M   'P 1'
#
loop_
_entity.id
_entity.type
_entity.pdbx_description
1 polymer ?
#
loop_
_entity_poly.entity_id
_entity_poly.type
_entity_poly.pdbx_seq_one_letter_code
_entity_poly.pdbx_strand_id
1 'polypeptide(L)'
;HGMLESEKGNVLSVTVKWRDRTDHSDRSESFSWTVATDPIDKYLSYRLIEPAYEVWKGIQIEQRDMESFKSVLLGDNRNADYCCMNCHTSNRNGTTFMHLRGAKGGTILNRNGKLTKLNTRTDYTGNTVYGDISADGRYGVFTTADITFAIHSQADKRMEVYDRRSDLVVVDFDNLTVTESPATTGSEFQETFPCFSADGKTIFFCRAERHEQPDSIAQMHYDIAVMPFDPETGTMGDRVITIVPAGQNLSFSHLKASPDGHWLMVIAAEYGTFPVWHKESELWLIDLKTRDIDVLPGINAYGADTYHSWSANSRWVVFASKRDDLVYGRPYVAYIGPDGETGKPFLLPQKDPDKYNMMLKSFNL
;
A
#
# COMPACT_ATOMS: atom_id res chain seq x y z
N HIS A 1 -0.80 -28.66 -1.94
CA HIS A 1 -1.35 -27.94 -3.09
C HIS A 1 -2.46 -28.75 -3.78
N GLY A 2 -2.18 -29.97 -4.27
CA GLY A 2 -3.17 -30.78 -5.00
C GLY A 2 -4.46 -31.06 -4.22
N MET A 3 -4.38 -31.27 -2.90
CA MET A 3 -5.56 -31.47 -2.07
C MET A 3 -6.44 -30.20 -1.99
N LEU A 4 -5.85 -29.02 -1.85
CA LEU A 4 -6.62 -27.76 -1.83
C LEU A 4 -7.28 -27.45 -3.19
N GLU A 5 -6.62 -27.78 -4.30
CA GLU A 5 -7.20 -27.62 -5.63
C GLU A 5 -8.44 -28.50 -5.85
N SER A 6 -8.45 -29.74 -5.32
CA SER A 6 -9.61 -30.62 -5.40
C SER A 6 -10.76 -30.23 -4.47
N GLU A 7 -10.49 -29.41 -3.46
CA GLU A 7 -11.45 -29.02 -2.42
C GLU A 7 -11.95 -27.57 -2.57
N LYS A 8 -11.70 -26.91 -3.69
CA LYS A 8 -12.22 -25.57 -3.95
C LYS A 8 -13.74 -25.49 -3.75
N GLY A 9 -14.16 -24.50 -2.98
CA GLY A 9 -15.56 -24.29 -2.59
C GLY A 9 -16.03 -25.17 -1.42
N ASN A 10 -15.24 -26.12 -0.97
CA ASN A 10 -15.57 -26.99 0.14
C ASN A 10 -15.06 -26.45 1.49
N VAL A 11 -15.65 -26.96 2.57
CA VAL A 11 -15.21 -26.69 3.93
C VAL A 11 -14.33 -27.84 4.41
N LEU A 12 -13.12 -27.52 4.82
CA LEU A 12 -12.18 -28.45 5.44
C LEU A 12 -12.29 -28.34 6.96
N SER A 13 -12.56 -29.46 7.63
CA SER A 13 -12.51 -29.56 9.08
C SER A 13 -11.13 -30.01 9.54
N VAL A 14 -10.50 -29.27 10.41
CA VAL A 14 -9.19 -29.55 10.97
C VAL A 14 -9.31 -29.77 12.48
N THR A 15 -8.81 -30.91 12.94
CA THR A 15 -8.73 -31.20 14.40
C THR A 15 -7.26 -31.30 14.79
N VAL A 16 -6.84 -30.40 15.68
CA VAL A 16 -5.52 -30.43 16.30
C VAL A 16 -5.65 -31.15 17.66
N LYS A 17 -4.79 -32.17 17.86
CA LYS A 17 -4.72 -32.90 19.13
C LYS A 17 -3.34 -32.70 19.72
N TRP A 18 -3.27 -32.42 21.02
CA TRP A 18 -2.01 -32.26 21.73
C TRP A 18 -2.12 -32.78 23.16
N ARG A 19 -0.96 -33.05 23.76
CA ARG A 19 -0.87 -33.37 25.19
C ARG A 19 -0.28 -32.16 25.92
N ASP A 20 -0.98 -31.70 26.94
CA ASP A 20 -0.50 -30.62 27.80
C ASP A 20 0.75 -31.10 28.58
N ARG A 21 1.79 -30.30 28.58
CA ARG A 21 3.04 -30.64 29.27
C ARG A 21 2.96 -30.49 30.78
N THR A 22 2.00 -29.73 31.28
CA THR A 22 1.87 -29.41 32.71
C THR A 22 1.08 -30.45 33.44
N ASP A 23 -0.08 -30.86 32.89
CA ASP A 23 -1.02 -31.79 33.55
C ASP A 23 -1.13 -33.15 32.83
N HIS A 24 -0.38 -33.31 31.71
CA HIS A 24 -0.38 -34.51 30.87
C HIS A 24 -1.75 -34.91 30.32
N SER A 25 -2.72 -34.00 30.33
CA SER A 25 -4.03 -34.22 29.73
C SER A 25 -3.99 -34.20 28.22
N ASP A 26 -4.78 -35.04 27.57
CA ASP A 26 -5.03 -34.98 26.12
C ASP A 26 -6.10 -33.93 25.83
N ARG A 27 -5.77 -33.01 24.95
CA ARG A 27 -6.67 -31.93 24.52
C ARG A 27 -6.84 -31.97 23.00
N SER A 28 -7.95 -31.42 22.53
CA SER A 28 -8.20 -31.24 21.10
C SER A 28 -9.01 -29.99 20.85
N GLU A 29 -8.75 -29.37 19.71
CA GLU A 29 -9.51 -28.25 19.19
C GLU A 29 -9.81 -28.50 17.73
N SER A 30 -11.02 -28.14 17.31
CA SER A 30 -11.46 -28.28 15.91
C SER A 30 -11.89 -26.95 15.36
N PHE A 31 -11.50 -26.66 14.14
CA PHE A 31 -11.91 -25.50 13.39
C PHE A 31 -12.11 -25.84 11.91
N SER A 32 -12.76 -24.95 11.18
CA SER A 32 -13.07 -25.17 9.77
C SER A 32 -12.50 -24.05 8.90
N TRP A 33 -12.03 -24.40 7.72
CA TRP A 33 -11.62 -23.49 6.68
C TRP A 33 -12.47 -23.72 5.43
N THR A 34 -12.91 -22.63 4.81
CA THR A 34 -13.47 -22.70 3.46
C THR A 34 -12.33 -22.52 2.46
N VAL A 35 -12.21 -23.44 1.52
CA VAL A 35 -11.24 -23.31 0.43
C VAL A 35 -11.84 -22.39 -0.62
N ALA A 36 -11.26 -21.20 -0.81
CA ALA A 36 -11.75 -20.25 -1.78
C ALA A 36 -11.70 -20.82 -3.22
N THR A 37 -12.68 -20.45 -4.01
CA THR A 37 -12.73 -20.80 -5.44
C THR A 37 -11.80 -19.89 -6.26
N ASP A 38 -11.61 -18.67 -5.79
CA ASP A 38 -10.83 -17.64 -6.45
C ASP A 38 -9.35 -17.82 -6.19
N PRO A 39 -8.51 -17.91 -7.23
CA PRO A 39 -7.08 -18.03 -7.04
C PRO A 39 -6.50 -16.71 -6.48
N ILE A 40 -5.40 -16.82 -5.74
CA ILE A 40 -4.54 -15.69 -5.41
C ILE A 40 -3.41 -15.60 -6.45
N ASP A 41 -2.86 -14.42 -6.68
CA ASP A 41 -1.72 -14.23 -7.56
C ASP A 41 -0.51 -15.04 -7.11
N LYS A 42 0.26 -15.52 -8.09
CA LYS A 42 1.38 -16.43 -7.84
C LYS A 42 2.54 -15.76 -7.09
N TYR A 43 2.73 -14.47 -7.27
CA TYR A 43 3.85 -13.74 -6.71
C TYR A 43 3.40 -12.55 -5.88
N LEU A 44 4.10 -12.34 -4.77
CA LEU A 44 3.96 -11.17 -3.91
C LEU A 44 5.32 -10.51 -3.77
N SER A 45 5.45 -9.25 -4.15
CA SER A 45 6.62 -8.45 -3.84
C SER A 45 6.36 -7.53 -2.67
N TYR A 46 7.37 -7.34 -1.83
CA TYR A 46 7.31 -6.49 -0.64
C TYR A 46 8.69 -5.94 -0.28
N ARG A 47 8.68 -4.85 0.44
CA ARG A 47 9.87 -4.24 0.99
C ARG A 47 10.08 -4.65 2.44
N LEU A 48 11.29 -5.07 2.78
CA LEU A 48 11.78 -5.30 4.13
C LEU A 48 12.54 -4.06 4.59
N ILE A 49 12.19 -3.52 5.76
CA ILE A 49 12.84 -2.36 6.37
C ILE A 49 12.80 -2.49 7.89
N GLU A 50 13.87 -2.08 8.57
CA GLU A 50 13.93 -2.04 10.01
C GLU A 50 12.87 -1.10 10.62
N PRO A 51 12.31 -1.42 11.80
CA PRO A 51 11.28 -0.62 12.44
C PRO A 51 11.86 0.66 13.06
N ALA A 52 11.97 1.73 12.30
CA ALA A 52 12.56 3.03 12.65
C ALA A 52 14.07 2.96 13.00
N TYR A 53 14.62 3.83 13.71
CA TYR A 53 16.00 4.12 14.16
C TYR A 53 17.17 3.66 13.25
N GLU A 54 17.11 2.51 12.63
CA GLU A 54 18.09 1.98 11.67
C GLU A 54 17.51 1.77 10.26
N VAL A 55 16.51 2.55 9.90
CA VAL A 55 15.73 2.38 8.66
C VAL A 55 16.55 2.29 7.38
N TRP A 56 17.72 2.90 7.35
CA TRP A 56 18.58 2.91 6.15
C TRP A 56 19.65 1.81 6.13
N LYS A 57 19.80 1.04 7.20
CA LYS A 57 20.87 0.05 7.34
C LYS A 57 20.75 -1.11 6.38
N GLY A 58 19.55 -1.55 6.10
CA GLY A 58 19.31 -2.67 5.19
C GLY A 58 17.88 -2.65 4.69
N ILE A 59 17.67 -2.10 3.49
CA ILE A 59 16.38 -2.14 2.80
C ILE A 59 16.49 -3.13 1.66
N GLN A 60 15.56 -4.09 1.62
CA GLN A 60 15.47 -5.07 0.55
C GLN A 60 14.06 -5.09 -0.05
N ILE A 61 13.96 -5.38 -1.33
CA ILE A 61 12.72 -5.71 -2.02
C ILE A 61 12.84 -7.17 -2.43
N GLU A 62 11.94 -8.00 -1.93
CA GLU A 62 11.86 -9.42 -2.27
C GLU A 62 10.57 -9.70 -3.06
N GLN A 63 10.62 -10.66 -3.97
CA GLN A 63 9.44 -11.26 -4.59
C GLN A 63 9.34 -12.70 -4.13
N ARG A 64 8.20 -13.04 -3.54
CA ARG A 64 7.91 -14.36 -3.02
C ARG A 64 6.93 -15.10 -3.93
N ASP A 65 7.17 -16.39 -4.11
CA ASP A 65 6.22 -17.34 -4.67
C ASP A 65 5.17 -17.71 -3.59
N MET A 66 3.90 -17.44 -3.85
CA MET A 66 2.80 -17.66 -2.90
C MET A 66 2.46 -19.15 -2.72
N GLU A 67 2.85 -20.00 -3.65
CA GLU A 67 2.68 -21.47 -3.59
C GLU A 67 3.81 -22.16 -2.82
N SER A 68 4.87 -21.43 -2.47
CA SER A 68 6.03 -21.96 -1.79
C SER A 68 6.66 -20.92 -0.86
N PHE A 69 7.78 -21.27 -0.19
CA PHE A 69 8.57 -20.33 0.60
C PHE A 69 9.76 -19.74 -0.18
N LYS A 70 9.80 -19.92 -1.51
CA LYS A 70 10.89 -19.38 -2.32
C LYS A 70 10.72 -17.88 -2.51
N SER A 71 11.79 -17.13 -2.32
CA SER A 71 11.85 -15.71 -2.64
C SER A 71 13.07 -15.38 -3.49
N VAL A 72 12.96 -14.31 -4.28
CA VAL A 72 14.03 -13.73 -5.07
C VAL A 72 14.25 -12.32 -4.61
N LEU A 73 15.50 -11.94 -4.44
CA LEU A 73 15.88 -10.57 -4.12
C LEU A 73 15.80 -9.72 -5.39
N LEU A 74 14.90 -8.72 -5.42
CA LEU A 74 14.73 -7.79 -6.51
C LEU A 74 15.56 -6.52 -6.34
N GLY A 75 15.75 -6.08 -5.11
CA GLY A 75 16.49 -4.86 -4.80
C GLY A 75 17.15 -4.92 -3.43
N ASP A 76 18.31 -4.27 -3.33
CA ASP A 76 19.08 -4.16 -2.09
C ASP A 76 19.75 -2.78 -2.06
N ASN A 77 19.47 -1.99 -1.03
CA ASN A 77 19.99 -0.63 -0.95
C ASN A 77 21.49 -0.56 -0.67
N ARG A 78 22.11 -1.67 -0.26
CA ARG A 78 23.59 -1.78 -0.19
C ARG A 78 24.24 -1.54 -1.54
N ASN A 79 23.54 -1.88 -2.64
CA ASN A 79 23.99 -1.62 -4.00
C ASN A 79 23.67 -0.19 -4.48
N ALA A 80 23.05 0.62 -3.63
CA ALA A 80 22.62 1.99 -3.92
C ALA A 80 23.07 2.97 -2.82
N ASP A 81 24.30 2.81 -2.34
CA ASP A 81 24.93 3.66 -1.32
C ASP A 81 24.10 3.80 -0.02
N TYR A 82 23.41 2.74 0.37
CA TYR A 82 22.50 2.73 1.55
C TYR A 82 21.43 3.82 1.51
N CYS A 83 21.04 4.28 0.33
CA CYS A 83 19.96 5.24 0.22
C CYS A 83 18.61 4.59 0.52
N CYS A 84 17.60 5.39 0.84
CA CYS A 84 16.25 4.88 0.96
C CYS A 84 15.80 4.34 -0.39
N MET A 85 15.44 3.08 -0.42
CA MET A 85 14.76 2.41 -1.52
C MET A 85 13.30 2.27 -1.14
N ASN A 86 12.42 3.07 -1.79
CA ASN A 86 11.11 3.38 -1.26
C ASN A 86 10.00 3.08 -2.26
N CYS A 87 8.83 2.70 -1.74
CA CYS A 87 7.54 2.62 -2.42
C CYS A 87 7.62 2.11 -3.86
N HIS A 88 7.95 0.83 -4.03
CA HIS A 88 7.84 0.19 -5.33
C HIS A 88 6.37 -0.10 -5.66
N THR A 89 6.02 0.01 -6.91
CA THR A 89 4.71 -0.35 -7.44
C THR A 89 4.90 -1.14 -8.73
N SER A 90 4.07 -2.15 -8.92
CA SER A 90 4.04 -2.97 -10.12
C SER A 90 2.63 -2.98 -10.68
N ASN A 91 2.51 -2.99 -12.00
CA ASN A 91 1.26 -3.34 -12.64
C ASN A 91 1.29 -4.78 -13.17
N ARG A 92 0.17 -5.25 -13.69
CA ARG A 92 0.01 -6.64 -14.14
C ARG A 92 0.84 -7.02 -15.37
N ASN A 93 1.24 -6.05 -16.20
CA ASN A 93 2.07 -6.33 -17.37
C ASN A 93 3.58 -6.35 -17.05
N GLY A 94 3.95 -6.28 -15.77
CA GLY A 94 5.33 -6.32 -15.31
C GLY A 94 6.07 -4.98 -15.39
N THR A 95 5.37 -3.88 -15.68
CA THR A 95 5.94 -2.55 -15.50
C THR A 95 6.03 -2.25 -14.01
N THR A 96 7.20 -1.88 -13.54
CA THR A 96 7.45 -1.57 -12.13
C THR A 96 8.23 -0.28 -11.99
N PHE A 97 8.03 0.43 -10.90
CA PHE A 97 8.93 1.51 -10.51
C PHE A 97 9.34 1.38 -9.03
N MET A 98 10.44 2.03 -8.70
CA MET A 98 10.88 2.25 -7.33
C MET A 98 11.53 3.63 -7.21
N HIS A 99 11.47 4.21 -6.03
CA HIS A 99 12.14 5.48 -5.74
C HIS A 99 13.43 5.24 -4.96
N LEU A 100 14.53 5.82 -5.43
CA LEU A 100 15.80 5.88 -4.72
C LEU A 100 16.01 7.30 -4.19
N ARG A 101 16.24 7.45 -2.90
CA ARG A 101 16.55 8.76 -2.30
C ARG A 101 18.06 8.92 -2.12
N GLY A 102 18.52 10.17 -2.16
CA GLY A 102 19.93 10.52 -2.02
C GLY A 102 20.42 11.36 -3.20
N ALA A 103 21.69 11.75 -3.19
CA ALA A 103 22.27 12.66 -4.19
C ALA A 103 22.16 12.13 -5.63
N LYS A 104 22.22 10.81 -5.81
CA LYS A 104 22.07 10.13 -7.10
C LYS A 104 20.66 9.54 -7.29
N GLY A 105 19.73 9.84 -6.37
CA GLY A 105 18.39 9.30 -6.36
C GLY A 105 17.53 9.68 -7.55
N GLY A 106 16.32 9.17 -7.56
CA GLY A 106 15.30 9.39 -8.59
C GLY A 106 14.32 8.22 -8.67
N THR A 107 13.36 8.31 -9.55
CA THR A 107 12.44 7.23 -9.85
C THR A 107 13.04 6.32 -10.90
N ILE A 108 13.14 5.04 -10.61
CA ILE A 108 13.65 4.02 -11.53
C ILE A 108 12.46 3.23 -12.06
N LEU A 109 12.23 3.33 -13.33
CA LEU A 109 11.23 2.55 -14.07
C LEU A 109 11.90 1.29 -14.63
N ASN A 110 11.25 0.14 -14.45
CA ASN A 110 11.59 -1.11 -15.12
C ASN A 110 10.44 -1.50 -16.06
N ARG A 111 10.74 -1.57 -17.34
CA ARG A 111 9.82 -2.10 -18.37
C ARG A 111 10.55 -3.17 -19.17
N ASN A 112 10.03 -4.40 -19.15
CA ASN A 112 10.62 -5.54 -19.86
C ASN A 112 12.13 -5.75 -19.56
N GLY A 113 12.54 -5.54 -18.31
CA GLY A 113 13.93 -5.68 -17.87
C GLY A 113 14.83 -4.48 -18.21
N LYS A 114 14.31 -3.47 -18.91
CA LYS A 114 15.04 -2.22 -19.17
C LYS A 114 14.81 -1.23 -18.04
N LEU A 115 15.89 -0.84 -17.37
CA LEU A 115 15.86 0.17 -16.32
C LEU A 115 16.05 1.57 -16.92
N THR A 116 15.16 2.49 -16.57
CA THR A 116 15.21 3.89 -16.98
C THR A 116 15.05 4.78 -15.75
N LYS A 117 15.97 5.73 -15.56
CA LYS A 117 15.82 6.76 -14.55
C LYS A 117 14.94 7.87 -15.10
N LEU A 118 13.79 8.10 -14.45
CA LEU A 118 12.87 9.16 -14.83
C LEU A 118 13.33 10.50 -14.25
N ASN A 119 13.25 11.56 -15.07
CA ASN A 119 13.34 12.92 -14.58
C ASN A 119 11.92 13.43 -14.33
N THR A 120 11.51 13.45 -13.05
CA THR A 120 10.18 13.86 -12.62
C THR A 120 10.12 15.28 -12.08
N ARG A 121 11.25 16.01 -12.16
CA ARG A 121 11.31 17.40 -11.71
C ARG A 121 10.71 18.33 -12.74
N THR A 122 9.89 19.24 -12.25
CA THR A 122 9.37 20.37 -13.02
C THR A 122 9.78 21.67 -12.31
N ASP A 123 9.34 22.80 -12.80
CA ASP A 123 9.59 24.10 -12.14
C ASP A 123 8.85 24.21 -10.78
N TYR A 124 7.79 23.41 -10.60
CA TYR A 124 6.92 23.45 -9.43
C TYR A 124 7.13 22.25 -8.51
N THR A 125 7.60 21.11 -9.01
CA THR A 125 7.62 19.84 -8.28
C THR A 125 9.02 19.31 -8.08
N GLY A 126 9.18 18.56 -7.00
CA GLY A 126 10.43 17.94 -6.58
C GLY A 126 10.55 16.47 -6.96
N ASN A 127 11.14 15.67 -6.06
CA ASN A 127 11.27 14.24 -6.26
C ASN A 127 9.95 13.53 -5.96
N THR A 128 9.63 12.54 -6.77
CA THR A 128 8.47 11.66 -6.56
C THR A 128 8.67 10.71 -5.39
N VAL A 129 7.57 10.31 -4.75
CA VAL A 129 7.59 9.50 -3.51
C VAL A 129 6.62 8.33 -3.57
N TYR A 130 5.34 8.59 -3.78
CA TYR A 130 4.26 7.62 -3.85
C TYR A 130 3.69 7.64 -5.25
N GLY A 131 3.07 6.56 -5.67
CA GLY A 131 2.45 6.58 -6.98
C GLY A 131 1.84 5.26 -7.38
N ASP A 132 1.27 5.28 -8.58
CA ASP A 132 0.62 4.15 -9.19
C ASP A 132 0.92 4.10 -10.69
N ILE A 133 0.62 2.96 -11.32
CA ILE A 133 0.83 2.72 -12.74
C ILE A 133 -0.54 2.43 -13.38
N SER A 134 -0.85 3.07 -14.49
CA SER A 134 -2.05 2.77 -15.27
C SER A 134 -2.11 1.30 -15.68
N ALA A 135 -3.30 0.75 -15.86
CA ALA A 135 -3.51 -0.67 -16.14
C ALA A 135 -2.76 -1.14 -17.40
N ASP A 136 -2.66 -0.27 -18.41
CA ASP A 136 -1.91 -0.52 -19.66
C ASP A 136 -0.39 -0.40 -19.49
N GLY A 137 0.09 0.19 -18.38
CA GLY A 137 1.51 0.41 -18.09
C GLY A 137 2.15 1.56 -18.85
N ARG A 138 1.36 2.44 -19.47
CA ARG A 138 1.86 3.59 -20.19
C ARG A 138 2.15 4.77 -19.29
N TYR A 139 1.32 5.01 -18.30
CA TYR A 139 1.42 6.18 -17.41
C TYR A 139 1.75 5.79 -15.98
N GLY A 140 2.54 6.64 -15.33
CA GLY A 140 2.68 6.66 -13.88
C GLY A 140 2.11 7.94 -13.31
N VAL A 141 1.29 7.88 -12.27
CA VAL A 141 0.90 9.03 -11.47
C VAL A 141 1.68 9.04 -10.17
N PHE A 142 2.24 10.17 -9.79
CA PHE A 142 3.14 10.28 -8.65
C PHE A 142 2.81 11.48 -7.78
N THR A 143 3.05 11.33 -6.48
CA THR A 143 3.20 12.44 -5.54
C THR A 143 4.62 12.97 -5.65
N THR A 144 4.79 14.27 -5.78
CA THR A 144 6.07 14.96 -5.54
C THR A 144 5.98 15.60 -4.17
N ALA A 145 6.90 15.31 -3.28
CA ALA A 145 6.79 15.75 -1.89
C ALA A 145 8.11 16.21 -1.27
N ASP A 146 8.00 17.22 -0.41
CA ASP A 146 9.00 17.59 0.57
C ASP A 146 8.65 16.93 1.91
N ILE A 147 9.23 15.75 2.14
CA ILE A 147 8.92 14.89 3.29
C ILE A 147 9.78 15.26 4.48
N THR A 148 9.13 15.37 5.62
CA THR A 148 9.78 15.49 6.94
C THR A 148 9.35 14.32 7.83
N PHE A 149 10.18 13.96 8.78
CA PHE A 149 9.86 12.95 9.76
C PHE A 149 10.35 13.36 11.15
N ALA A 150 9.60 12.96 12.17
CA ALA A 150 9.96 13.07 13.57
C ALA A 150 10.13 11.68 14.17
N ILE A 151 11.18 11.47 14.95
CA ILE A 151 11.44 10.19 15.62
C ILE A 151 11.08 10.35 17.09
N HIS A 152 10.33 9.38 17.62
CA HIS A 152 9.90 9.32 19.00
C HIS A 152 10.62 8.20 19.76
N SER A 153 10.76 8.36 21.07
CA SER A 153 11.36 7.34 21.94
C SER A 153 10.40 6.21 22.31
N GLN A 154 9.12 6.34 21.99
CA GLN A 154 8.09 5.32 22.28
C GLN A 154 8.26 4.11 21.38
N ALA A 155 8.24 2.91 21.96
CA ALA A 155 8.45 1.67 21.22
C ALA A 155 7.35 1.37 20.18
N ASP A 156 6.15 1.80 20.44
CA ASP A 156 4.93 1.56 19.67
C ASP A 156 4.47 2.78 18.84
N LYS A 157 5.17 3.90 18.95
CA LYS A 157 5.03 5.09 18.10
C LYS A 157 6.41 5.68 17.81
N ARG A 158 7.18 5.05 16.91
CA ARG A 158 8.58 5.40 16.71
C ARG A 158 8.81 6.55 15.75
N MET A 159 7.92 6.75 14.80
CA MET A 159 8.14 7.73 13.75
C MET A 159 6.82 8.29 13.22
N GLU A 160 6.77 9.60 13.05
CA GLU A 160 5.78 10.30 12.24
C GLU A 160 6.44 10.75 10.93
N VAL A 161 5.70 10.63 9.84
CA VAL A 161 6.12 11.11 8.52
C VAL A 161 5.02 12.00 7.96
N TYR A 162 5.39 13.16 7.45
CA TYR A 162 4.45 14.10 6.86
C TYR A 162 5.08 14.88 5.72
N ASP A 163 4.22 15.32 4.81
CA ASP A 163 4.59 16.15 3.68
C ASP A 163 4.43 17.62 4.09
N ARG A 164 5.49 18.43 3.95
CA ARG A 164 5.37 19.89 4.09
C ARG A 164 4.75 20.51 2.86
N ARG A 165 4.98 19.88 1.75
CA ARG A 165 4.40 20.20 0.45
C ARG A 165 4.31 18.92 -0.36
N SER A 166 3.18 18.74 -1.04
CA SER A 166 3.04 17.67 -2.02
C SER A 166 2.08 18.10 -3.14
N ASP A 167 2.43 17.72 -4.36
CA ASP A 167 1.66 17.98 -5.58
C ASP A 167 1.64 16.68 -6.42
N LEU A 168 0.78 16.59 -7.44
CA LEU A 168 0.70 15.44 -8.33
C LEU A 168 1.34 15.71 -9.69
N VAL A 169 2.00 14.68 -10.22
CA VAL A 169 2.48 14.66 -11.60
C VAL A 169 2.11 13.34 -12.29
N VAL A 170 1.90 13.39 -13.59
CA VAL A 170 1.78 12.21 -14.44
C VAL A 170 3.02 12.13 -15.34
N VAL A 171 3.55 10.93 -15.53
CA VAL A 171 4.66 10.64 -16.43
C VAL A 171 4.20 9.68 -17.50
N ASP A 172 4.32 10.07 -18.77
CA ASP A 172 4.19 9.16 -19.92
C ASP A 172 5.50 8.36 -20.04
N PHE A 173 5.45 7.07 -19.85
CA PHE A 173 6.62 6.19 -19.89
C PHE A 173 7.12 5.89 -21.31
N ASP A 174 6.31 6.13 -22.31
CA ASP A 174 6.72 5.96 -23.71
C ASP A 174 7.53 7.17 -24.19
N ASN A 175 7.08 8.37 -23.86
CA ASN A 175 7.69 9.62 -24.29
C ASN A 175 8.63 10.23 -23.24
N LEU A 176 8.61 9.73 -21.99
CA LEU A 176 9.34 10.25 -20.84
C LEU A 176 9.01 11.74 -20.55
N THR A 177 7.77 12.13 -20.82
CA THR A 177 7.26 13.48 -20.57
C THR A 177 6.52 13.53 -19.23
N VAL A 178 6.64 14.67 -18.54
CA VAL A 178 5.97 14.94 -17.25
C VAL A 178 4.88 15.97 -17.49
N THR A 179 3.69 15.68 -16.95
CA THR A 179 2.51 16.56 -17.04
C THR A 179 2.04 16.93 -15.64
N GLU A 180 1.66 18.17 -15.45
CA GLU A 180 1.07 18.73 -14.22
C GLU A 180 -0.31 19.29 -14.52
N SER A 181 -1.12 19.50 -13.48
CA SER A 181 -2.39 20.22 -13.57
C SER A 181 -2.39 21.42 -12.61
N PRO A 182 -2.82 22.62 -13.06
CA PRO A 182 -2.99 23.77 -12.15
C PRO A 182 -3.93 23.48 -10.97
N ALA A 183 -4.78 22.46 -11.08
CA ALA A 183 -5.72 22.06 -10.04
C ALA A 183 -5.04 21.34 -8.87
N THR A 184 -3.81 20.82 -9.08
CA THR A 184 -3.00 20.06 -8.09
C THR A 184 -1.59 20.60 -7.93
N THR A 185 -1.30 21.81 -8.45
CA THR A 185 -0.04 22.51 -8.27
C THR A 185 -0.34 23.88 -7.68
N GLY A 186 -0.29 24.03 -6.40
CA GLY A 186 -0.66 25.26 -5.74
C GLY A 186 -0.08 25.40 -4.34
N SER A 187 -0.46 26.48 -3.65
CA SER A 187 -0.03 26.76 -2.28
C SER A 187 -1.12 26.50 -1.24
N GLU A 188 -2.38 26.33 -1.67
CA GLU A 188 -3.52 26.20 -0.75
C GLU A 188 -3.72 24.77 -0.26
N PHE A 189 -3.46 23.80 -1.13
CA PHE A 189 -3.67 22.39 -0.87
C PHE A 189 -2.39 21.59 -1.05
N GLN A 190 -2.43 20.37 -0.58
CA GLN A 190 -1.45 19.34 -0.85
C GLN A 190 -2.14 18.03 -1.19
N GLU A 191 -1.61 17.34 -2.19
CA GLU A 191 -2.13 16.11 -2.76
C GLU A 191 -1.12 14.99 -2.64
N THR A 192 -1.59 13.79 -2.27
CA THR A 192 -0.72 12.64 -2.05
C THR A 192 -1.42 11.31 -2.28
N PHE A 193 -0.66 10.22 -2.33
CA PHE A 193 -1.14 8.84 -2.53
C PHE A 193 -2.09 8.65 -3.70
N PRO A 194 -1.72 9.10 -4.91
CA PRO A 194 -2.58 8.92 -6.07
C PRO A 194 -2.66 7.45 -6.51
N CYS A 195 -3.83 7.07 -7.06
CA CYS A 195 -3.99 5.85 -7.84
C CYS A 195 -4.93 6.06 -9.02
N PHE A 196 -4.75 5.26 -10.08
CA PHE A 196 -5.68 5.25 -11.21
C PHE A 196 -6.92 4.43 -10.90
N SER A 197 -8.05 4.82 -11.51
CA SER A 197 -9.21 3.93 -11.64
C SER A 197 -8.87 2.75 -12.57
N ALA A 198 -9.63 1.65 -12.46
CA ALA A 198 -9.42 0.47 -13.27
C ALA A 198 -9.54 0.74 -14.79
N ASP A 199 -10.40 1.68 -15.18
CA ASP A 199 -10.58 2.10 -16.57
C ASP A 199 -9.54 3.17 -17.04
N GLY A 200 -8.67 3.61 -16.12
CA GLY A 200 -7.63 4.59 -16.39
C GLY A 200 -8.11 6.00 -16.70
N LYS A 201 -9.38 6.35 -16.40
CA LYS A 201 -9.96 7.67 -16.75
C LYS A 201 -10.10 8.61 -15.56
N THR A 202 -9.76 8.15 -14.37
CA THR A 202 -9.86 8.91 -13.14
C THR A 202 -8.60 8.70 -12.32
N ILE A 203 -8.12 9.74 -11.67
CA ILE A 203 -7.10 9.67 -10.63
C ILE A 203 -7.79 9.94 -9.30
N PHE A 204 -7.68 8.99 -8.37
CA PHE A 204 -8.03 9.16 -6.95
C PHE A 204 -6.79 9.61 -6.20
N PHE A 205 -6.95 10.48 -5.21
CA PHE A 205 -5.84 10.94 -4.37
C PHE A 205 -6.33 11.48 -3.03
N CYS A 206 -5.43 11.59 -2.07
CA CYS A 206 -5.69 12.25 -0.80
C CYS A 206 -5.39 13.74 -0.93
N ARG A 207 -6.24 14.61 -0.36
CA ARG A 207 -6.11 16.06 -0.42
C ARG A 207 -6.38 16.69 0.93
N ALA A 208 -5.53 17.62 1.34
CA ALA A 208 -5.71 18.42 2.57
C ALA A 208 -5.37 19.89 2.32
N GLU A 209 -5.91 20.78 3.14
CA GLU A 209 -5.40 22.15 3.21
C GLU A 209 -3.94 22.13 3.67
N ARG A 210 -3.13 23.00 3.09
CA ARG A 210 -1.72 23.07 3.38
C ARG A 210 -1.46 23.82 4.69
N HIS A 211 -0.70 23.19 5.58
CA HIS A 211 -0.23 23.80 6.82
C HIS A 211 1.26 24.10 6.76
N GLU A 212 1.65 25.35 7.02
CA GLU A 212 3.06 25.76 6.95
C GLU A 212 3.89 25.26 8.13
N GLN A 213 3.27 24.91 9.25
CA GLN A 213 3.95 24.53 10.49
C GLN A 213 3.82 23.04 10.79
N PRO A 214 4.95 22.33 10.94
CA PRO A 214 4.96 20.90 11.24
C PRO A 214 4.43 20.52 12.63
N ASP A 215 4.34 21.48 13.56
CA ASP A 215 3.87 21.24 14.94
C ASP A 215 2.38 20.86 15.00
N SER A 216 1.66 20.94 13.88
CA SER A 216 0.22 20.69 13.79
C SER A 216 -0.13 19.44 12.97
N ILE A 217 0.73 18.42 12.90
CA ILE A 217 0.42 17.19 12.14
C ILE A 217 -0.89 16.56 12.56
N ALA A 218 -1.25 16.65 13.84
CA ALA A 218 -2.53 16.17 14.37
C ALA A 218 -3.76 16.97 13.88
N GLN A 219 -3.54 18.09 13.20
CA GLN A 219 -4.59 18.90 12.57
C GLN A 219 -4.71 18.64 11.07
N MET A 220 -3.85 17.80 10.51
CA MET A 220 -3.88 17.49 9.09
C MET A 220 -4.85 16.33 8.83
N HIS A 221 -5.92 16.63 8.12
CA HIS A 221 -6.95 15.67 7.75
C HIS A 221 -7.11 15.65 6.23
N TYR A 222 -6.87 14.48 5.63
CA TYR A 222 -6.89 14.32 4.19
C TYR A 222 -8.22 13.74 3.73
N ASP A 223 -8.90 14.47 2.87
CA ASP A 223 -10.05 14.03 2.09
C ASP A 223 -9.64 12.97 1.05
N ILE A 224 -10.60 12.21 0.55
CA ILE A 224 -10.47 11.49 -0.71
C ILE A 224 -11.05 12.36 -1.82
N ALA A 225 -10.21 12.66 -2.79
CA ALA A 225 -10.55 13.47 -3.94
C ALA A 225 -10.31 12.72 -5.25
N VAL A 226 -10.95 13.20 -6.32
CA VAL A 226 -10.81 12.66 -7.67
C VAL A 226 -10.65 13.78 -8.69
N MET A 227 -9.98 13.46 -9.78
CA MET A 227 -9.92 14.28 -10.98
C MET A 227 -9.98 13.42 -12.23
N PRO A 228 -10.54 13.93 -13.34
CA PRO A 228 -10.49 13.26 -14.63
C PRO A 228 -9.05 13.08 -15.13
N PHE A 229 -8.82 12.00 -15.84
CA PHE A 229 -7.58 11.75 -16.57
C PHE A 229 -7.91 11.29 -18.00
N ASP A 230 -7.24 11.87 -18.97
CA ASP A 230 -7.37 11.47 -20.37
C ASP A 230 -6.20 10.54 -20.75
N PRO A 231 -6.45 9.22 -20.91
CA PRO A 231 -5.39 8.27 -21.26
C PRO A 231 -4.91 8.38 -22.70
N GLU A 232 -5.62 9.08 -23.59
CA GLU A 232 -5.15 9.30 -24.96
C GLU A 232 -4.06 10.36 -25.02
N THR A 233 -4.24 11.43 -24.27
CA THR A 233 -3.30 12.58 -24.26
C THR A 233 -2.34 12.57 -23.06
N GLY A 234 -2.63 11.79 -22.02
CA GLY A 234 -1.86 11.77 -20.78
C GLY A 234 -2.06 13.01 -19.90
N THR A 235 -3.19 13.69 -20.06
CA THR A 235 -3.47 14.93 -19.34
C THR A 235 -4.40 14.74 -18.15
N MET A 236 -4.07 15.39 -17.04
CA MET A 236 -4.94 15.53 -15.87
C MET A 236 -5.96 16.66 -16.13
N GLY A 237 -7.19 16.46 -15.68
CA GLY A 237 -8.22 17.48 -15.74
C GLY A 237 -7.92 18.69 -14.85
N ASP A 238 -8.75 19.71 -14.98
CA ASP A 238 -8.66 20.99 -14.24
C ASP A 238 -9.62 21.08 -13.05
N ARG A 239 -10.42 20.03 -12.82
CA ARG A 239 -11.44 19.99 -11.78
C ARG A 239 -11.17 18.87 -10.77
N VAL A 240 -11.01 19.25 -9.50
CA VAL A 240 -10.93 18.33 -8.35
C VAL A 240 -12.29 18.27 -7.66
N ILE A 241 -12.74 17.07 -7.30
CA ILE A 241 -13.97 16.81 -6.57
C ILE A 241 -13.63 15.96 -5.34
N THR A 242 -13.94 16.46 -4.14
CA THR A 242 -13.92 15.64 -2.92
C THR A 242 -15.08 14.65 -2.97
N ILE A 243 -14.79 13.37 -2.84
CA ILE A 243 -15.77 12.28 -2.85
C ILE A 243 -16.05 11.71 -1.46
N VAL A 244 -15.08 11.77 -0.57
CA VAL A 244 -15.23 11.45 0.86
C VAL A 244 -14.48 12.52 1.66
N PRO A 245 -15.18 13.40 2.38
CA PRO A 245 -14.55 14.41 3.21
C PRO A 245 -13.94 13.76 4.46
N ALA A 246 -12.80 14.27 4.89
CA ALA A 246 -12.24 13.98 6.19
C ALA A 246 -13.11 14.56 7.32
N GLY A 247 -13.01 13.96 8.50
CA GLY A 247 -13.65 14.46 9.73
C GLY A 247 -12.63 15.05 10.70
N GLN A 248 -13.08 15.51 11.84
CA GLN A 248 -12.20 16.06 12.89
C GLN A 248 -11.19 15.04 13.44
N ASN A 249 -11.52 13.75 13.39
CA ASN A 249 -10.67 12.64 13.82
C ASN A 249 -10.62 11.57 12.73
N LEU A 250 -10.54 11.98 11.48
CA LEU A 250 -10.51 11.09 10.33
C LEU A 250 -9.63 11.69 9.23
N SER A 251 -8.70 10.93 8.76
CA SER A 251 -7.80 11.26 7.66
C SER A 251 -7.56 10.02 6.81
N PHE A 252 -7.48 10.18 5.49
CA PHE A 252 -7.30 9.09 4.56
C PHE A 252 -5.90 9.05 3.94
N SER A 253 -5.45 7.85 3.59
CA SER A 253 -4.19 7.64 2.88
C SER A 253 -4.17 6.33 2.09
N HIS A 254 -3.12 6.15 1.28
CA HIS A 254 -2.80 4.88 0.59
C HIS A 254 -3.96 4.30 -0.22
N LEU A 255 -4.53 5.09 -1.11
CA LEU A 255 -5.65 4.66 -1.95
C LEU A 255 -5.23 3.58 -2.95
N LYS A 256 -6.05 2.53 -3.10
CA LYS A 256 -5.91 1.51 -4.15
C LYS A 256 -7.27 1.08 -4.68
N ALA A 257 -7.52 1.37 -5.95
CA ALA A 257 -8.71 0.89 -6.63
C ALA A 257 -8.56 -0.62 -6.92
N SER A 258 -9.66 -1.36 -6.74
CA SER A 258 -9.68 -2.76 -7.14
C SER A 258 -9.61 -2.88 -8.67
N PRO A 259 -8.96 -3.92 -9.17
CA PRO A 259 -8.80 -4.14 -10.61
C PRO A 259 -10.09 -4.30 -11.42
N ASP A 260 -11.18 -4.73 -10.77
CA ASP A 260 -12.52 -4.81 -11.39
C ASP A 260 -13.26 -3.45 -11.40
N GLY A 261 -12.68 -2.43 -10.75
CA GLY A 261 -13.24 -1.08 -10.70
C GLY A 261 -14.43 -0.92 -9.77
N HIS A 262 -14.72 -1.92 -8.93
CA HIS A 262 -15.85 -1.89 -8.00
C HIS A 262 -15.50 -1.15 -6.71
N TRP A 263 -14.30 -1.38 -6.17
CA TRP A 263 -13.90 -0.95 -4.84
C TRP A 263 -12.73 0.04 -4.86
N LEU A 264 -12.72 0.92 -3.88
CA LEU A 264 -11.55 1.68 -3.48
C LEU A 264 -11.22 1.32 -2.03
N MET A 265 -10.09 0.68 -1.81
CA MET A 265 -9.58 0.43 -0.46
C MET A 265 -8.65 1.56 -0.04
N VAL A 266 -8.79 2.00 1.20
CA VAL A 266 -8.06 3.13 1.76
C VAL A 266 -7.61 2.82 3.18
N ILE A 267 -6.63 3.56 3.68
CA ILE A 267 -6.30 3.56 5.11
C ILE A 267 -6.97 4.78 5.73
N ALA A 268 -7.69 4.55 6.82
CA ALA A 268 -8.26 5.57 7.69
C ALA A 268 -7.47 5.64 9.00
N ALA A 269 -7.19 6.85 9.48
CA ALA A 269 -6.52 7.12 10.74
C ALA A 269 -7.08 8.40 11.36
N GLU A 270 -6.72 8.72 12.61
CA GLU A 270 -7.21 9.94 13.26
C GLU A 270 -6.70 11.21 12.57
N TYR A 271 -5.48 11.22 12.07
CA TYR A 271 -4.85 12.36 11.39
C TYR A 271 -3.69 11.94 10.49
N GLY A 272 -3.16 12.87 9.73
CA GLY A 272 -1.97 12.71 8.91
C GLY A 272 -2.18 11.83 7.69
N THR A 273 -1.09 11.47 7.04
CA THR A 273 -1.11 10.71 5.78
C THR A 273 -0.19 9.50 5.77
N PHE A 274 0.53 9.24 6.84
CA PHE A 274 1.46 8.11 6.93
C PHE A 274 1.26 7.30 8.23
N PRO A 275 0.13 6.65 8.42
CA PRO A 275 -0.33 6.13 9.70
C PRO A 275 0.28 4.78 10.10
N VAL A 276 1.49 4.45 9.64
CA VAL A 276 2.16 3.15 9.92
C VAL A 276 2.40 2.91 11.40
N TRP A 277 2.48 3.98 12.18
CA TRP A 277 2.65 3.94 13.64
C TRP A 277 1.41 4.42 14.41
N HIS A 278 0.28 4.61 13.72
CA HIS A 278 -1.00 4.92 14.32
C HIS A 278 -1.74 3.61 14.60
N LYS A 279 -1.87 3.25 15.86
CA LYS A 279 -2.44 1.96 16.29
C LYS A 279 -3.91 1.80 15.91
N GLU A 280 -4.60 2.92 15.75
CA GLU A 280 -6.00 3.04 15.36
C GLU A 280 -6.21 3.01 13.84
N SER A 281 -5.12 2.98 13.05
CA SER A 281 -5.26 2.96 11.60
C SER A 281 -5.87 1.66 11.10
N GLU A 282 -6.85 1.78 10.22
CA GLU A 282 -7.70 0.71 9.72
C GLU A 282 -7.83 0.76 8.20
N LEU A 283 -8.13 -0.38 7.60
CA LEU A 283 -8.52 -0.48 6.20
C LEU A 283 -10.02 -0.25 6.08
N TRP A 284 -10.42 0.66 5.20
CA TRP A 284 -11.82 0.90 4.85
C TRP A 284 -12.04 0.59 3.38
N LEU A 285 -13.25 0.11 3.05
CA LEU A 285 -13.67 -0.25 1.71
C LEU A 285 -14.78 0.69 1.25
N ILE A 286 -14.62 1.30 0.08
CA ILE A 286 -15.59 2.21 -0.50
C ILE A 286 -16.11 1.59 -1.78
N ASP A 287 -17.43 1.42 -1.89
CA ASP A 287 -18.10 1.09 -3.15
C ASP A 287 -18.06 2.30 -4.08
N LEU A 288 -17.39 2.17 -5.23
CA LEU A 288 -17.22 3.28 -6.16
C LEU A 288 -18.50 3.68 -6.87
N LYS A 289 -19.51 2.82 -6.88
CA LYS A 289 -20.80 3.07 -7.51
C LYS A 289 -21.80 3.74 -6.55
N THR A 290 -21.96 3.19 -5.35
CA THR A 290 -22.93 3.68 -4.35
C THR A 290 -22.35 4.75 -3.43
N ARG A 291 -21.03 4.76 -3.24
CA ARG A 291 -20.28 5.56 -2.27
C ARG A 291 -20.47 5.11 -0.83
N ASP A 292 -21.03 3.92 -0.63
CA ASP A 292 -21.12 3.32 0.69
C ASP A 292 -19.71 2.96 1.21
N ILE A 293 -19.54 3.09 2.51
CA ILE A 293 -18.25 2.85 3.19
C ILE A 293 -18.43 1.70 4.19
N ASP A 294 -17.59 0.68 4.07
CA ASP A 294 -17.45 -0.39 5.04
C ASP A 294 -16.11 -0.27 5.78
N VAL A 295 -16.18 -0.21 7.10
CA VAL A 295 -15.01 -0.11 8.00
C VAL A 295 -14.33 -1.46 8.25
N LEU A 296 -14.75 -2.51 7.60
CA LEU A 296 -14.14 -3.85 7.58
C LEU A 296 -13.82 -4.43 8.98
N PRO A 297 -14.78 -4.54 9.89
CA PRO A 297 -14.53 -5.01 11.27
C PRO A 297 -14.04 -6.47 11.33
N GLY A 298 -14.28 -7.25 10.25
CA GLY A 298 -13.78 -8.62 10.11
C GLY A 298 -12.29 -8.71 9.77
N ILE A 299 -11.70 -7.64 9.25
CA ILE A 299 -10.30 -7.56 8.82
C ILE A 299 -9.46 -6.79 9.83
N ASN A 300 -9.93 -5.62 10.24
CA ASN A 300 -9.18 -4.70 11.08
C ASN A 300 -8.93 -5.23 12.49
N ALA A 301 -7.80 -4.82 13.05
CA ALA A 301 -7.43 -5.10 14.43
C ALA A 301 -6.57 -3.95 14.98
N TYR A 302 -6.62 -3.77 16.28
CA TYR A 302 -5.75 -2.81 16.95
C TYR A 302 -4.27 -3.10 16.68
N GLY A 303 -3.53 -2.11 16.23
CA GLY A 303 -2.10 -2.24 16.00
C GLY A 303 -1.58 -1.73 14.67
N ALA A 304 -2.34 -0.96 13.94
CA ALA A 304 -2.04 -0.41 12.61
C ALA A 304 -2.13 -1.44 11.46
N ASP A 305 -3.25 -1.42 10.76
CA ASP A 305 -3.46 -2.14 9.50
C ASP A 305 -3.23 -1.17 8.32
N THR A 306 -2.19 -1.44 7.51
CA THR A 306 -1.69 -0.47 6.53
C THR A 306 -1.14 -1.15 5.26
N TYR A 307 -0.76 -0.37 4.26
CA TYR A 307 -0.05 -0.82 3.05
C TYR A 307 -0.70 -2.01 2.34
N HIS A 308 -1.94 -1.87 1.95
CA HIS A 308 -2.67 -2.91 1.23
C HIS A 308 -2.36 -2.95 -0.26
N SER A 309 -2.59 -4.13 -0.86
CA SER A 309 -2.53 -4.37 -2.30
C SER A 309 -3.56 -5.42 -2.71
N TRP A 310 -4.23 -5.20 -3.84
CA TRP A 310 -5.21 -6.09 -4.41
C TRP A 310 -4.59 -7.19 -5.27
N SER A 311 -5.18 -8.38 -5.21
CA SER A 311 -4.95 -9.41 -6.22
C SER A 311 -5.53 -9.03 -7.58
N ALA A 312 -5.02 -9.65 -8.63
CA ALA A 312 -5.44 -9.40 -10.01
C ALA A 312 -6.93 -9.64 -10.25
N ASN A 313 -7.56 -10.54 -9.51
CA ASN A 313 -8.99 -10.85 -9.61
C ASN A 313 -9.86 -10.04 -8.65
N SER A 314 -9.31 -9.08 -7.90
CA SER A 314 -10.04 -8.26 -6.92
C SER A 314 -10.68 -9.05 -5.77
N ARG A 315 -10.17 -10.24 -5.45
CA ARG A 315 -10.73 -11.12 -4.42
C ARG A 315 -9.83 -11.28 -3.20
N TRP A 316 -8.55 -10.94 -3.32
CA TRP A 316 -7.60 -11.03 -2.22
C TRP A 316 -6.93 -9.70 -1.97
N VAL A 317 -6.65 -9.46 -0.71
CA VAL A 317 -5.89 -8.29 -0.26
C VAL A 317 -4.76 -8.76 0.64
N VAL A 318 -3.55 -8.26 0.38
CA VAL A 318 -2.41 -8.35 1.30
C VAL A 318 -2.22 -7.01 1.96
N PHE A 319 -1.97 -6.99 3.25
CA PHE A 319 -1.71 -5.76 4.01
C PHE A 319 -0.72 -5.99 5.15
N ALA A 320 -0.07 -4.92 5.61
CA ALA A 320 0.79 -4.96 6.78
C ALA A 320 -0.04 -4.76 8.04
N SER A 321 0.12 -5.64 9.02
CA SER A 321 -0.52 -5.51 10.33
C SER A 321 0.48 -5.63 11.45
N LYS A 322 0.36 -4.80 12.47
CA LYS A 322 1.14 -4.86 13.71
C LYS A 322 0.38 -5.46 14.88
N ARG A 323 -0.75 -6.16 14.62
CA ARG A 323 -1.65 -6.71 15.64
C ARG A 323 -1.00 -7.67 16.62
N ASP A 324 0.15 -8.30 16.25
CA ASP A 324 0.81 -9.30 17.08
C ASP A 324 1.65 -8.69 18.22
N ASP A 325 2.32 -7.54 17.97
CA ASP A 325 3.29 -6.98 18.93
C ASP A 325 3.42 -5.44 18.87
N LEU A 326 2.64 -4.76 18.05
CA LEU A 326 2.64 -3.30 17.83
C LEU A 326 3.94 -2.73 17.25
N VAL A 327 4.87 -3.58 16.83
CA VAL A 327 6.20 -3.18 16.34
C VAL A 327 6.42 -3.57 14.89
N TYR A 328 6.28 -4.86 14.60
CA TYR A 328 6.57 -5.42 13.28
C TYR A 328 5.33 -5.45 12.39
N GLY A 329 5.45 -4.87 11.20
CA GLY A 329 4.40 -4.93 10.18
C GLY A 329 4.49 -6.26 9.43
N ARG A 330 3.69 -7.25 9.82
CA ARG A 330 3.65 -8.56 9.18
C ARG A 330 2.61 -8.62 8.07
N PRO A 331 2.84 -9.46 7.03
CA PRO A 331 1.91 -9.59 5.92
C PRO A 331 0.71 -10.45 6.33
N TYR A 332 -0.46 -9.84 6.31
CA TYR A 332 -1.74 -10.52 6.47
C TYR A 332 -2.45 -10.60 5.12
N VAL A 333 -3.21 -11.66 4.92
CA VAL A 333 -4.00 -11.91 3.71
C VAL A 333 -5.46 -12.04 4.09
N ALA A 334 -6.34 -11.36 3.36
CA ALA A 334 -7.78 -11.47 3.53
C ALA A 334 -8.49 -11.69 2.19
N TYR A 335 -9.60 -12.42 2.22
CA TYR A 335 -10.51 -12.57 1.09
C TYR A 335 -11.56 -11.47 1.13
N ILE A 336 -11.87 -10.90 -0.03
CA ILE A 336 -12.97 -9.94 -0.24
C ILE A 336 -13.92 -10.54 -1.27
N GLY A 337 -15.13 -10.82 -0.85
CA GLY A 337 -16.16 -11.33 -1.74
C GLY A 337 -16.64 -10.30 -2.77
N PRO A 338 -17.40 -10.74 -3.80
CA PRO A 338 -17.94 -9.83 -4.81
C PRO A 338 -18.80 -8.71 -4.23
N ASP A 339 -19.47 -8.96 -3.14
CA ASP A 339 -20.37 -8.02 -2.45
C ASP A 339 -19.69 -7.28 -1.28
N GLY A 340 -18.34 -7.35 -1.19
CA GLY A 340 -17.59 -6.73 -0.11
C GLY A 340 -17.50 -7.56 1.17
N GLU A 341 -18.13 -8.73 1.24
CA GLU A 341 -17.99 -9.63 2.39
C GLU A 341 -16.53 -10.04 2.61
N THR A 342 -16.10 -10.02 3.86
CA THR A 342 -14.70 -10.25 4.21
C THR A 342 -14.49 -11.61 4.87
N GLY A 343 -13.48 -12.32 4.37
CA GLY A 343 -12.94 -13.48 5.06
C GLY A 343 -12.07 -13.07 6.25
N LYS A 344 -11.95 -13.95 7.26
CA LYS A 344 -11.03 -13.73 8.38
C LYS A 344 -9.58 -13.63 7.87
N PRO A 345 -8.85 -12.57 8.20
CA PRO A 345 -7.47 -12.43 7.77
C PRO A 345 -6.56 -13.46 8.46
N PHE A 346 -5.55 -13.90 7.75
CA PHE A 346 -4.54 -14.80 8.28
C PHE A 346 -3.14 -14.29 7.98
N LEU A 347 -2.23 -14.55 8.91
CA LEU A 347 -0.81 -14.26 8.73
C LEU A 347 -0.27 -15.11 7.57
N LEU A 348 0.38 -14.46 6.60
CA LEU A 348 1.02 -15.18 5.49
C LEU A 348 2.11 -16.11 6.05
N PRO A 349 1.99 -17.45 5.88
CA PRO A 349 2.95 -18.39 6.44
C PRO A 349 4.37 -18.15 5.95
N GLN A 350 5.35 -18.20 6.83
CA GLN A 350 6.77 -18.01 6.54
C GLN A 350 7.56 -19.26 6.91
N LYS A 351 8.63 -19.56 6.15
CA LYS A 351 9.53 -20.68 6.47
C LYS A 351 10.28 -20.41 7.77
N ASP A 352 10.72 -19.18 7.95
CA ASP A 352 11.39 -18.67 9.13
C ASP A 352 10.65 -17.40 9.57
N PRO A 353 9.75 -17.48 10.56
CA PRO A 353 8.99 -16.33 11.03
C PRO A 353 9.86 -15.20 11.57
N ASP A 354 11.00 -15.51 12.17
CA ASP A 354 11.88 -14.50 12.78
C ASP A 354 12.61 -13.65 11.74
N LYS A 355 12.85 -14.18 10.55
CA LYS A 355 13.41 -13.40 9.43
C LYS A 355 12.55 -12.17 9.09
N TYR A 356 11.26 -12.25 9.36
CA TYR A 356 10.28 -11.22 9.02
C TYR A 356 9.85 -10.35 10.22
N ASN A 357 10.64 -10.39 11.31
CA ASN A 357 10.52 -9.40 12.38
C ASN A 357 11.07 -8.04 11.93
N MET A 358 10.44 -7.51 10.88
CA MET A 358 10.75 -6.25 10.22
C MET A 358 9.44 -5.52 9.90
N MET A 359 9.53 -4.39 9.25
CA MET A 359 8.38 -3.72 8.67
C MET A 359 8.24 -4.16 7.21
N LEU A 360 7.37 -5.11 6.94
CA LEU A 360 7.00 -5.46 5.58
C LEU A 360 5.95 -4.48 5.08
N LYS A 361 6.19 -3.82 3.97
CA LYS A 361 5.27 -2.84 3.41
C LYS A 361 5.50 -2.61 1.92
N SER A 362 4.64 -1.80 1.32
CA SER A 362 4.63 -1.58 -0.13
C SER A 362 4.45 -2.90 -0.88
N PHE A 363 3.36 -3.60 -0.57
CA PHE A 363 3.01 -4.86 -1.22
C PHE A 363 2.56 -4.64 -2.66
N ASN A 364 2.92 -5.60 -3.54
CA ASN A 364 2.33 -5.75 -4.86
C ASN A 364 2.02 -7.24 -5.04
N LEU A 365 0.75 -7.53 -5.03
CA LEU A 365 0.19 -8.85 -5.24
C LEU A 365 -0.18 -9.03 -6.71
#